data_a503bc79f470dd62daafea6572c91a50
#
_entry.id   a503bc79f470dd62daafea6572c91a50
#
_cell.length_a   1.000
_cell.length_b   1.000
_cell.length_c   1.000
_cell.angle_alpha   90.00
_cell.angle_beta   90.00
_cell.angle_gamma   90.00
#
_symmetry.space_group_name_H-M   'P 1'
#
loop_
_entity.id
_entity.type
_entity.pdbx_description
1 polymer ?
#
loop_
_entity_poly.entity_id
_entity_poly.type
_entity_poly.pdbx_seq_one_letter_code
_entity_poly.pdbx_strand_id
1 'polypeptide(L)'
;MAEMLEARRDEFETLLSHGTQMPRLEGIDALEVTTAIDRLVAYAGWADKFAQVLGCNNPVAGQYYNFTIPEPCGVVGIIADDAAPLLSMIALMAPALAAGNTVIILGAESNMPVASVFGEVCATSDVPGGVINILTGMRDELIPHFATHREIDAIHAGALSHEHATLLRAGAAENLKRVCLRTIEPGSGPGGWFDAETCESPWWIEPLVDMKTIWHPSGA
;
A
#
# COMPACT_ATOMS: atom_id res chain seq x y z
N MET A 1 0.00 -12.95 -7.70
CA MET A 1 -0.08 -12.91 -6.22
C MET A 1 -1.41 -13.42 -5.69
N ALA A 2 -2.57 -12.95 -6.14
CA ALA A 2 -3.87 -13.39 -5.61
C ALA A 2 -4.04 -14.92 -5.65
N GLU A 3 -3.79 -15.57 -6.78
CA GLU A 3 -3.86 -17.03 -6.92
C GLU A 3 -2.86 -17.78 -6.02
N MET A 4 -1.66 -17.23 -5.84
CA MET A 4 -0.65 -17.83 -4.96
C MET A 4 -1.03 -17.69 -3.48
N LEU A 5 -1.67 -16.58 -3.09
CA LEU A 5 -2.20 -16.38 -1.76
C LEU A 5 -3.39 -17.32 -1.51
N GLU A 6 -4.29 -17.46 -2.49
CA GLU A 6 -5.42 -18.41 -2.43
C GLU A 6 -4.95 -19.86 -2.25
N ALA A 7 -3.90 -20.25 -2.95
CA ALA A 7 -3.33 -21.61 -2.83
C ALA A 7 -2.74 -21.90 -1.44
N ARG A 8 -2.44 -20.87 -0.65
CA ARG A 8 -1.87 -20.98 0.71
C ARG A 8 -2.86 -20.48 1.79
N ARG A 9 -4.14 -20.40 1.48
CA ARG A 9 -5.20 -19.90 2.35
C ARG A 9 -5.13 -20.48 3.76
N ASP A 10 -5.15 -21.80 3.90
CA ASP A 10 -5.16 -22.50 5.21
C ASP A 10 -3.92 -22.17 6.05
N GLU A 11 -2.79 -21.94 5.41
CA GLU A 11 -1.56 -21.54 6.09
C GLU A 11 -1.69 -20.12 6.67
N PHE A 12 -2.20 -19.18 5.89
CA PHE A 12 -2.41 -17.81 6.38
C PHE A 12 -3.49 -17.73 7.47
N GLU A 13 -4.58 -18.47 7.35
CA GLU A 13 -5.60 -18.56 8.40
C GLU A 13 -4.99 -19.10 9.71
N THR A 14 -4.13 -20.12 9.61
CA THR A 14 -3.41 -20.68 10.76
C THR A 14 -2.46 -19.64 11.37
N LEU A 15 -1.67 -18.94 10.57
CA LEU A 15 -0.75 -17.91 11.04
C LEU A 15 -1.49 -16.77 11.74
N LEU A 16 -2.61 -16.32 11.18
CA LEU A 16 -3.43 -15.26 11.75
C LEU A 16 -4.04 -15.66 13.09
N SER A 17 -4.51 -16.91 13.21
CA SER A 17 -5.11 -17.42 14.45
C SER A 17 -4.12 -17.55 15.60
N HIS A 18 -2.84 -17.81 15.32
CA HIS A 18 -1.81 -18.03 16.35
C HIS A 18 -1.01 -16.77 16.69
N GLY A 19 -0.98 -15.78 15.81
CA GLY A 19 -0.05 -14.64 15.89
C GLY A 19 -0.54 -13.44 16.67
N THR A 20 -1.83 -13.33 17.00
CA THR A 20 -2.37 -12.16 17.67
C THR A 20 -2.56 -12.36 19.15
N GLN A 21 -2.01 -11.46 19.98
CA GLN A 21 -2.26 -11.44 21.43
C GLN A 21 -3.68 -10.94 21.79
N MET A 22 -4.41 -10.43 20.81
CA MET A 22 -5.78 -9.93 20.98
C MET A 22 -6.80 -11.01 20.62
N PRO A 23 -7.88 -11.18 21.41
CA PRO A 23 -8.97 -12.08 21.04
C PRO A 23 -9.55 -11.66 19.70
N ARG A 24 -9.54 -12.55 18.72
CA ARG A 24 -10.18 -12.33 17.42
C ARG A 24 -11.57 -12.96 17.40
N LEU A 25 -12.48 -12.34 16.66
CA LEU A 25 -13.81 -12.90 16.44
C LEU A 25 -13.70 -14.20 15.63
N GLU A 26 -14.55 -15.16 15.91
CA GLU A 26 -14.61 -16.42 15.16
C GLU A 26 -14.81 -16.15 13.66
N GLY A 27 -14.00 -16.79 12.82
CA GLY A 27 -14.05 -16.64 11.36
C GLY A 27 -13.39 -15.38 10.79
N ILE A 28 -12.87 -14.48 11.64
CA ILE A 28 -12.23 -13.24 11.16
C ILE A 28 -10.96 -13.53 10.35
N ASP A 29 -10.23 -14.61 10.68
CA ASP A 29 -8.98 -14.96 10.01
C ASP A 29 -9.25 -15.39 8.55
N ALA A 30 -10.26 -16.25 8.34
CA ALA A 30 -10.70 -16.65 7.00
C ALA A 30 -11.24 -15.45 6.19
N LEU A 31 -11.97 -14.55 6.86
CA LEU A 31 -12.48 -13.33 6.23
C LEU A 31 -11.32 -12.40 5.85
N GLU A 32 -10.29 -12.28 6.69
CA GLU A 32 -9.11 -11.46 6.41
C GLU A 32 -8.37 -11.96 5.17
N VAL A 33 -8.12 -13.27 5.08
CA VAL A 33 -7.47 -13.88 3.90
C VAL A 33 -8.31 -13.66 2.64
N THR A 34 -9.62 -13.92 2.72
CA THR A 34 -10.53 -13.73 1.58
C THR A 34 -10.51 -12.29 1.09
N THR A 35 -10.68 -11.32 2.01
CA THR A 35 -10.68 -9.90 1.65
C THR A 35 -9.32 -9.44 1.11
N ALA A 36 -8.22 -9.99 1.61
CA ALA A 36 -6.88 -9.70 1.12
C ALA A 36 -6.70 -10.16 -0.35
N ILE A 37 -7.22 -11.33 -0.70
CA ILE A 37 -7.24 -11.86 -2.07
C ILE A 37 -8.08 -10.96 -2.98
N ASP A 38 -9.31 -10.63 -2.55
CA ASP A 38 -10.21 -9.75 -3.29
C ASP A 38 -9.58 -8.36 -3.53
N ARG A 39 -8.87 -7.83 -2.54
CA ARG A 39 -8.12 -6.56 -2.63
C ARG A 39 -7.05 -6.59 -3.72
N LEU A 40 -6.27 -7.67 -3.81
CA LEU A 40 -5.29 -7.85 -4.88
C LEU A 40 -5.96 -7.87 -6.26
N VAL A 41 -7.10 -8.56 -6.38
CA VAL A 41 -7.87 -8.63 -7.64
C VAL A 41 -8.45 -7.26 -8.00
N ALA A 42 -9.00 -6.54 -7.03
CA ALA A 42 -9.55 -5.19 -7.24
C ALA A 42 -8.49 -4.22 -7.80
N TYR A 43 -7.30 -4.18 -7.19
CA TYR A 43 -6.21 -3.32 -7.68
C TYR A 43 -5.56 -3.82 -8.97
N ALA A 44 -5.55 -5.12 -9.25
CA ALA A 44 -5.22 -5.63 -10.58
C ALA A 44 -6.18 -5.08 -11.65
N GLY A 45 -7.48 -4.96 -11.31
CA GLY A 45 -8.47 -4.32 -12.17
C GLY A 45 -8.27 -2.80 -12.32
N TRP A 46 -7.64 -2.13 -11.36
CA TRP A 46 -7.31 -0.70 -11.46
C TRP A 46 -6.04 -0.42 -12.28
N ALA A 47 -5.11 -1.36 -12.37
CA ALA A 47 -3.79 -1.15 -12.99
C ALA A 47 -3.85 -0.67 -14.45
N ASP A 48 -4.86 -1.08 -15.22
CA ASP A 48 -5.08 -0.64 -16.60
C ASP A 48 -6.05 0.56 -16.74
N LYS A 49 -6.66 1.02 -15.63
CA LYS A 49 -7.72 2.04 -15.65
C LYS A 49 -7.37 3.34 -14.95
N PHE A 50 -6.53 3.29 -13.90
CA PHE A 50 -6.28 4.46 -13.06
C PHE A 50 -5.73 5.65 -13.86
N ALA A 51 -4.89 5.40 -14.87
CA ALA A 51 -4.33 6.43 -15.71
C ALA A 51 -5.39 7.18 -16.54
N GLN A 52 -6.50 6.51 -16.87
CA GLN A 52 -7.63 7.14 -17.58
C GLN A 52 -8.50 7.97 -16.63
N VAL A 53 -8.54 7.62 -15.35
CA VAL A 53 -9.31 8.35 -14.32
C VAL A 53 -8.54 9.58 -13.84
N LEU A 54 -7.22 9.44 -13.61
CA LEU A 54 -6.38 10.52 -13.07
C LEU A 54 -5.77 11.39 -14.17
N GLY A 55 -5.55 10.85 -15.38
CA GLY A 55 -5.01 11.60 -16.51
C GLY A 55 -6.05 12.49 -17.19
N CYS A 56 -5.61 13.48 -17.92
CA CYS A 56 -6.50 14.37 -18.66
C CYS A 56 -5.82 15.00 -19.89
N ASN A 57 -6.67 15.45 -20.84
CA ASN A 57 -6.29 16.36 -21.89
C ASN A 57 -6.60 17.79 -21.45
N ASN A 58 -5.63 18.68 -21.58
CA ASN A 58 -5.75 20.06 -21.12
C ASN A 58 -6.04 21.00 -22.31
N PRO A 59 -7.09 21.84 -22.28
CA PRO A 59 -7.32 22.83 -23.29
C PRO A 59 -6.28 23.95 -23.19
N VAL A 60 -5.55 24.20 -24.27
CA VAL A 60 -4.53 25.24 -24.36
C VAL A 60 -4.69 26.07 -25.62
N ALA A 61 -4.33 27.35 -25.54
CA ALA A 61 -4.27 28.20 -26.72
C ALA A 61 -2.96 27.95 -27.49
N GLY A 62 -3.02 27.78 -28.81
CA GLY A 62 -1.86 27.59 -29.68
C GLY A 62 -1.77 26.19 -30.28
N GLN A 63 -0.66 25.95 -30.97
CA GLN A 63 -0.41 24.68 -31.71
C GLN A 63 0.27 23.63 -30.83
N TYR A 64 -0.39 23.26 -29.72
CA TYR A 64 0.10 22.26 -28.80
C TYR A 64 -1.00 21.26 -28.46
N TYR A 65 -0.62 20.00 -28.39
CA TYR A 65 -1.37 18.96 -27.70
C TYR A 65 -0.83 18.86 -26.28
N ASN A 66 -1.67 19.20 -25.29
CA ASN A 66 -1.29 19.19 -23.89
C ASN A 66 -2.08 18.11 -23.17
N PHE A 67 -1.37 17.26 -22.44
CA PHE A 67 -2.00 16.17 -21.68
C PHE A 67 -1.20 15.88 -20.41
N THR A 68 -1.92 15.37 -19.41
CA THR A 68 -1.36 15.00 -18.12
C THR A 68 -1.53 13.51 -17.91
N ILE A 69 -0.43 12.84 -17.53
CA ILE A 69 -0.39 11.41 -17.19
C ILE A 69 0.12 11.21 -15.77
N PRO A 70 -0.41 10.22 -15.02
CA PRO A 70 0.18 9.80 -13.77
C PRO A 70 1.42 8.93 -14.03
N GLU A 71 2.51 9.21 -13.30
CA GLU A 71 3.73 8.39 -13.25
C GLU A 71 3.96 7.94 -11.80
N PRO A 72 4.64 6.82 -11.54
CA PRO A 72 4.95 6.40 -10.18
C PRO A 72 5.81 7.43 -9.46
N CYS A 73 5.57 7.65 -8.16
CA CYS A 73 6.38 8.58 -7.38
C CYS A 73 7.75 7.99 -6.98
N GLY A 74 7.92 6.66 -7.02
CA GLY A 74 9.19 6.00 -6.71
C GLY A 74 9.08 4.90 -5.66
N VAL A 75 9.73 5.07 -4.52
CA VAL A 75 9.74 4.10 -3.41
C VAL A 75 8.71 4.48 -2.36
N VAL A 76 7.78 3.56 -2.07
CA VAL A 76 6.72 3.77 -1.07
C VAL A 76 7.00 2.93 0.17
N GLY A 77 7.16 3.59 1.31
CA GLY A 77 7.21 2.95 2.61
C GLY A 77 5.81 2.58 3.10
N ILE A 78 5.58 1.32 3.39
CA ILE A 78 4.31 0.78 3.89
C ILE A 78 4.48 0.40 5.36
N ILE A 79 3.52 0.74 6.21
CA ILE A 79 3.52 0.34 7.62
C ILE A 79 2.19 -0.38 7.88
N ALA A 80 2.25 -1.70 8.06
CA ALA A 80 1.08 -2.56 8.27
C ALA A 80 0.49 -2.38 9.67
N ASP A 81 -0.83 -2.58 9.82
CA ASP A 81 -1.54 -2.53 11.10
C ASP A 81 -1.54 -3.88 11.81
N ASP A 82 -1.37 -3.86 13.14
CA ASP A 82 -1.40 -5.04 13.99
C ASP A 82 -2.78 -5.68 14.11
N ALA A 83 -3.84 -4.90 13.91
CA ALA A 83 -5.20 -5.39 13.98
C ALA A 83 -5.61 -6.25 12.76
N ALA A 84 -4.96 -6.03 11.61
CA ALA A 84 -5.19 -6.77 10.37
C ALA A 84 -3.84 -7.01 9.64
N PRO A 85 -2.97 -7.90 10.16
CA PRO A 85 -1.60 -8.05 9.69
C PRO A 85 -1.44 -8.32 8.19
N LEU A 86 -2.28 -9.16 7.62
CA LEU A 86 -2.25 -9.48 6.19
C LEU A 86 -3.01 -8.44 5.37
N LEU A 87 -4.26 -8.16 5.76
CA LEU A 87 -5.15 -7.31 4.97
C LEU A 87 -4.66 -5.87 4.91
N SER A 88 -4.18 -5.30 6.03
CA SER A 88 -3.66 -3.93 6.03
C SER A 88 -2.42 -3.79 5.15
N MET A 89 -1.51 -4.77 5.24
CA MET A 89 -0.31 -4.81 4.40
C MET A 89 -0.68 -4.80 2.91
N ILE A 90 -1.61 -5.66 2.50
CA ILE A 90 -2.06 -5.77 1.11
C ILE A 90 -2.85 -4.53 0.68
N ALA A 91 -3.77 -4.03 1.52
CA ALA A 91 -4.56 -2.84 1.20
C ALA A 91 -3.71 -1.58 0.99
N LEU A 92 -2.60 -1.45 1.73
CA LEU A 92 -1.68 -0.32 1.57
C LEU A 92 -0.71 -0.52 0.39
N MET A 93 -0.28 -1.76 0.14
CA MET A 93 0.69 -2.09 -0.90
C MET A 93 0.07 -2.08 -2.31
N ALA A 94 -1.13 -2.66 -2.47
CA ALA A 94 -1.72 -2.90 -3.78
C ALA A 94 -1.91 -1.61 -4.63
N PRO A 95 -2.40 -0.47 -4.08
CA PRO A 95 -2.48 0.78 -4.83
C PRO A 95 -1.11 1.33 -5.24
N ALA A 96 -0.06 1.14 -4.42
CA ALA A 96 1.29 1.56 -4.77
C ALA A 96 1.85 0.76 -5.94
N LEU A 97 1.64 -0.56 -5.95
CA LEU A 97 2.04 -1.44 -7.04
C LEU A 97 1.24 -1.18 -8.32
N ALA A 98 -0.07 -0.95 -8.21
CA ALA A 98 -0.92 -0.61 -9.35
C ALA A 98 -0.43 0.67 -10.07
N ALA A 99 0.11 1.62 -9.30
CA ALA A 99 0.71 2.85 -9.83
C ALA A 99 2.12 2.66 -10.44
N GLY A 100 2.74 1.49 -10.27
CA GLY A 100 4.09 1.18 -10.77
C GLY A 100 5.22 1.53 -9.79
N ASN A 101 4.94 1.81 -8.52
CA ASN A 101 5.95 2.04 -7.50
C ASN A 101 6.61 0.75 -7.03
N THR A 102 7.79 0.88 -6.43
CA THR A 102 8.38 -0.15 -5.58
C THR A 102 8.01 0.09 -4.12
N VAL A 103 7.98 -0.96 -3.30
CA VAL A 103 7.55 -0.83 -1.90
C VAL A 103 8.58 -1.41 -0.93
N ILE A 104 8.71 -0.75 0.22
CA ILE A 104 9.38 -1.26 1.41
C ILE A 104 8.30 -1.37 2.50
N ILE A 105 8.03 -2.59 2.94
CA ILE A 105 6.94 -2.89 3.87
C ILE A 105 7.51 -3.19 5.24
N LEU A 106 7.06 -2.48 6.26
CA LEU A 106 7.18 -2.90 7.63
C LEU A 106 5.93 -3.73 7.96
N GLY A 107 6.12 -5.03 8.12
CA GLY A 107 5.06 -5.96 8.53
C GLY A 107 4.54 -5.66 9.92
N ALA A 108 3.35 -6.16 10.24
CA ALA A 108 2.74 -6.03 11.54
C ALA A 108 3.65 -6.61 12.64
N GLU A 109 3.89 -5.84 13.70
CA GLU A 109 4.74 -6.25 14.82
C GLU A 109 4.11 -7.41 15.61
N SER A 110 2.79 -7.40 15.71
CA SER A 110 2.02 -8.44 16.42
C SER A 110 2.09 -9.81 15.74
N ASN A 111 2.36 -9.88 14.43
CA ASN A 111 2.37 -11.13 13.66
C ASN A 111 3.39 -11.08 12.51
N MET A 112 4.66 -11.02 12.85
CA MET A 112 5.77 -10.99 11.88
C MET A 112 5.81 -12.20 10.91
N PRO A 113 5.43 -13.44 11.32
CA PRO A 113 5.39 -14.58 10.41
C PRO A 113 4.51 -14.37 9.18
N VAL A 114 3.38 -13.68 9.30
CA VAL A 114 2.49 -13.37 8.17
C VAL A 114 3.25 -12.61 7.07
N ALA A 115 4.02 -11.61 7.44
CA ALA A 115 4.81 -10.83 6.49
C ALA A 115 5.93 -11.67 5.84
N SER A 116 6.58 -12.54 6.60
CA SER A 116 7.64 -13.43 6.09
C SER A 116 7.08 -14.43 5.07
N VAL A 117 5.96 -15.08 5.39
CA VAL A 117 5.31 -16.06 4.50
C VAL A 117 4.72 -15.37 3.26
N PHE A 118 4.22 -14.12 3.41
CA PHE A 118 3.80 -13.34 2.25
C PHE A 118 4.96 -13.00 1.31
N GLY A 119 6.17 -12.84 1.84
CA GLY A 119 7.39 -12.73 1.03
C GLY A 119 7.63 -13.93 0.11
N GLU A 120 7.30 -15.16 0.57
CA GLU A 120 7.35 -16.35 -0.27
C GLU A 120 6.26 -16.35 -1.36
N VAL A 121 5.06 -15.85 -1.05
CA VAL A 121 4.00 -15.64 -2.04
C VAL A 121 4.49 -14.69 -3.14
N CYS A 122 5.13 -13.59 -2.77
CA CYS A 122 5.72 -12.66 -3.74
C CYS A 122 6.81 -13.32 -4.59
N ALA A 123 7.72 -14.07 -3.97
CA ALA A 123 8.83 -14.72 -4.64
C ALA A 123 8.41 -15.84 -5.61
N THR A 124 7.25 -16.46 -5.36
CA THR A 124 6.68 -17.51 -6.22
C THR A 124 5.63 -17.00 -7.21
N SER A 125 5.35 -15.70 -7.19
CA SER A 125 4.51 -14.98 -8.16
C SER A 125 5.38 -14.39 -9.27
N ASP A 126 4.76 -13.88 -10.33
CA ASP A 126 5.44 -13.17 -11.43
C ASP A 126 5.89 -11.73 -11.05
N VAL A 127 6.06 -11.44 -9.76
CA VAL A 127 6.54 -10.13 -9.30
C VAL A 127 8.04 -10.06 -9.48
N PRO A 128 8.56 -9.05 -10.19
CA PRO A 128 10.00 -8.90 -10.36
C PRO A 128 10.71 -8.70 -9.02
N GLY A 129 11.91 -9.29 -8.89
CA GLY A 129 12.72 -9.14 -7.67
C GLY A 129 13.03 -7.67 -7.38
N GLY A 130 12.89 -7.28 -6.11
CA GLY A 130 13.12 -5.91 -5.63
C GLY A 130 11.93 -4.95 -5.72
N VAL A 131 10.83 -5.35 -6.37
CA VAL A 131 9.60 -4.54 -6.40
C VAL A 131 8.92 -4.52 -5.03
N ILE A 132 8.90 -5.65 -4.33
CA ILE A 132 8.36 -5.77 -2.98
C ILE A 132 9.49 -6.19 -2.05
N ASN A 133 9.76 -5.38 -1.02
CA ASN A 133 10.77 -5.63 -0.01
C ASN A 133 10.09 -5.61 1.35
N ILE A 134 10.20 -6.69 2.12
CA ILE A 134 9.51 -6.85 3.39
C ILE A 134 10.52 -6.86 4.52
N LEU A 135 10.25 -6.04 5.52
CA LEU A 135 10.98 -5.95 6.78
C LEU A 135 10.05 -6.38 7.92
N THR A 136 10.63 -7.07 8.89
CA THR A 136 9.99 -7.38 10.17
C THR A 136 10.81 -6.78 11.29
N GLY A 137 10.17 -6.23 12.31
CA GLY A 137 10.84 -5.63 13.46
C GLY A 137 9.91 -4.73 14.26
N MET A 138 10.48 -4.11 15.28
CA MET A 138 9.74 -3.23 16.19
C MET A 138 9.44 -1.90 15.51
N ARG A 139 8.19 -1.42 15.64
CA ARG A 139 7.76 -0.14 15.05
C ARG A 139 8.55 1.04 15.61
N ASP A 140 8.77 1.05 16.92
CA ASP A 140 9.51 2.12 17.59
C ASP A 140 10.95 2.26 17.11
N GLU A 141 11.55 1.16 16.64
CA GLU A 141 12.90 1.15 16.08
C GLU A 141 12.92 1.54 14.60
N LEU A 142 11.97 1.05 13.80
CA LEU A 142 12.03 1.17 12.35
C LEU A 142 11.30 2.39 11.79
N ILE A 143 10.23 2.86 12.40
CA ILE A 143 9.49 4.07 11.93
C ILE A 143 10.38 5.31 11.85
N PRO A 144 11.31 5.59 12.78
CA PRO A 144 12.25 6.70 12.64
C PRO A 144 13.09 6.65 11.36
N HIS A 145 13.47 5.45 10.92
CA HIS A 145 14.19 5.25 9.66
C HIS A 145 13.30 5.51 8.44
N PHE A 146 12.05 5.05 8.46
CA PHE A 146 11.08 5.39 7.41
C PHE A 146 10.85 6.90 7.32
N ALA A 147 10.79 7.58 8.46
CA ALA A 147 10.60 9.03 8.52
C ALA A 147 11.76 9.79 7.86
N THR A 148 13.01 9.38 8.11
CA THR A 148 14.21 10.16 7.72
C THR A 148 14.93 9.63 6.48
N HIS A 149 14.61 8.41 6.00
CA HIS A 149 15.29 7.82 4.85
C HIS A 149 14.97 8.61 3.57
N ARG A 150 16.00 9.14 2.91
CA ARG A 150 15.84 10.06 1.77
C ARG A 150 15.36 9.39 0.48
N GLU A 151 15.63 8.09 0.31
CA GLU A 151 15.22 7.31 -0.87
C GLU A 151 13.80 6.74 -0.74
N ILE A 152 13.07 7.09 0.32
CA ILE A 152 11.63 6.83 0.42
C ILE A 152 10.91 8.10 -0.03
N ASP A 153 10.12 7.99 -1.10
CA ASP A 153 9.42 9.11 -1.74
C ASP A 153 8.02 9.33 -1.18
N ALA A 154 7.39 8.26 -0.67
CA ALA A 154 6.11 8.34 -0.01
C ALA A 154 6.00 7.35 1.15
N ILE A 155 5.15 7.68 2.13
CA ILE A 155 4.72 6.78 3.21
C ILE A 155 3.22 6.53 3.03
N HIS A 156 2.82 5.27 3.07
CA HIS A 156 1.42 4.86 3.05
C HIS A 156 1.13 3.98 4.25
N ALA A 157 0.35 4.46 5.19
CA ALA A 157 0.09 3.80 6.46
C ALA A 157 -1.33 4.10 6.98
N GLY A 158 -1.80 3.30 7.93
CA GLY A 158 -3.04 3.52 8.65
C GLY A 158 -2.94 3.02 10.09
N ALA A 159 -3.89 3.39 10.92
CA ALA A 159 -3.98 2.95 12.32
C ALA A 159 -2.70 3.23 13.16
N LEU A 160 -1.99 4.31 12.87
CA LEU A 160 -0.79 4.71 13.60
C LEU A 160 -1.13 5.48 14.88
N SER A 161 -0.29 5.32 15.91
CA SER A 161 -0.33 6.20 17.07
C SER A 161 -0.10 7.66 16.67
N HIS A 162 -0.59 8.59 17.49
CA HIS A 162 -0.35 10.03 17.26
C HIS A 162 1.16 10.36 17.21
N GLU A 163 1.95 9.71 18.03
CA GLU A 163 3.41 9.88 18.09
C GLU A 163 4.07 9.45 16.78
N HIS A 164 3.79 8.25 16.29
CA HIS A 164 4.32 7.75 15.02
C HIS A 164 3.87 8.62 13.84
N ALA A 165 2.59 9.00 13.81
CA ALA A 165 2.07 9.87 12.75
C ALA A 165 2.78 11.25 12.74
N THR A 166 3.04 11.81 13.92
CA THR A 166 3.76 13.08 14.07
C THR A 166 5.22 12.95 13.63
N LEU A 167 5.88 11.88 14.03
CA LEU A 167 7.27 11.59 13.64
C LEU A 167 7.42 11.47 12.11
N LEU A 168 6.53 10.72 11.44
CA LEU A 168 6.53 10.56 9.99
C LEU A 168 6.30 11.90 9.27
N ARG A 169 5.35 12.72 9.75
CA ARG A 169 5.10 14.04 9.16
C ARG A 169 6.28 15.00 9.36
N ALA A 170 6.91 14.97 10.52
CA ALA A 170 8.10 15.79 10.78
C ALA A 170 9.28 15.37 9.90
N GLY A 171 9.54 14.06 9.79
CA GLY A 171 10.62 13.53 8.95
C GLY A 171 10.40 13.79 7.46
N ALA A 172 9.16 13.86 7.01
CA ALA A 172 8.83 14.15 5.61
C ALA A 172 9.36 15.50 5.12
N ALA A 173 9.56 16.46 6.01
CA ALA A 173 10.11 17.78 5.66
C ALA A 173 11.57 17.71 5.16
N GLU A 174 12.30 16.64 5.48
CA GLU A 174 13.72 16.48 5.11
C GLU A 174 13.95 16.31 3.59
N ASN A 175 13.02 15.60 2.92
CA ASN A 175 13.12 15.30 1.48
C ASN A 175 11.79 15.51 0.74
N LEU A 176 10.82 16.18 1.35
CA LEU A 176 9.49 16.46 0.78
C LEU A 176 8.68 15.20 0.42
N LYS A 177 8.97 14.07 1.09
CA LYS A 177 8.21 12.84 0.87
C LYS A 177 6.73 13.01 1.22
N ARG A 178 5.86 12.30 0.52
CA ARG A 178 4.44 12.29 0.80
C ARG A 178 4.15 11.42 2.02
N VAL A 179 3.25 11.87 2.88
CA VAL A 179 2.78 11.09 4.03
C VAL A 179 1.28 10.90 3.93
N CYS A 180 0.88 9.73 3.45
CA CYS A 180 -0.50 9.33 3.22
C CYS A 180 -0.96 8.44 4.37
N LEU A 181 -1.56 9.06 5.38
CA LEU A 181 -2.11 8.33 6.53
C LEU A 181 -3.61 8.13 6.33
N ARG A 182 -4.03 6.85 6.31
CA ARG A 182 -5.44 6.50 6.17
C ARG A 182 -6.19 6.68 7.49
N THR A 183 -7.43 7.11 7.38
CA THR A 183 -8.31 7.40 8.53
C THR A 183 -8.89 6.10 9.10
N ILE A 184 -8.02 5.20 9.55
CA ILE A 184 -8.39 3.97 10.26
C ILE A 184 -7.93 4.18 11.69
N GLU A 185 -8.89 4.19 12.62
CA GLU A 185 -8.62 4.50 14.01
C GLU A 185 -7.79 3.40 14.67
N PRO A 186 -6.67 3.75 15.33
CA PRO A 186 -5.88 2.79 16.08
C PRO A 186 -6.74 2.08 17.13
N GLY A 187 -6.62 0.75 17.20
CA GLY A 187 -7.37 -0.05 18.18
C GLY A 187 -8.85 -0.27 17.86
N SER A 188 -9.35 0.23 16.73
CA SER A 188 -10.73 -0.05 16.27
C SER A 188 -10.94 -1.50 15.82
N GLY A 189 -9.90 -2.31 15.88
CA GLY A 189 -9.89 -3.66 15.33
C GLY A 189 -9.76 -3.65 13.79
N PRO A 190 -9.90 -4.81 13.15
CA PRO A 190 -9.69 -4.92 11.70
C PRO A 190 -10.82 -4.31 10.85
N GLY A 191 -11.92 -3.87 11.46
CA GLY A 191 -13.17 -3.49 10.77
C GLY A 191 -13.01 -2.48 9.64
N GLY A 192 -12.23 -1.42 9.82
CA GLY A 192 -12.02 -0.41 8.80
C GLY A 192 -11.25 -0.91 7.57
N TRP A 193 -10.47 -1.96 7.70
CA TRP A 193 -9.75 -2.57 6.58
C TRP A 193 -10.65 -3.42 5.67
N PHE A 194 -11.80 -3.89 6.19
CA PHE A 194 -12.77 -4.68 5.41
C PHE A 194 -13.68 -3.83 4.52
N ASP A 195 -13.70 -2.51 4.71
CA ASP A 195 -14.51 -1.62 3.89
C ASP A 195 -13.97 -1.55 2.46
N ALA A 196 -14.63 -2.26 1.55
CA ALA A 196 -14.25 -2.31 0.15
C ALA A 196 -14.47 -0.95 -0.55
N GLU A 197 -15.54 -0.21 -0.21
CA GLU A 197 -15.83 1.08 -0.84
C GLU A 197 -14.69 2.08 -0.61
N THR A 198 -14.17 2.12 0.60
CA THR A 198 -13.03 2.97 0.95
C THR A 198 -11.71 2.41 0.44
N CYS A 199 -11.40 1.14 0.74
CA CYS A 199 -10.07 0.56 0.55
C CYS A 199 -9.79 0.06 -0.87
N GLU A 200 -10.76 -0.01 -1.79
CA GLU A 200 -10.58 -0.37 -3.21
C GLU A 200 -10.68 0.83 -4.14
N SER A 201 -10.75 2.01 -3.57
CA SER A 201 -10.91 3.26 -4.29
C SER A 201 -9.63 3.65 -5.06
N PRO A 202 -9.74 4.13 -6.31
CA PRO A 202 -8.61 4.70 -7.06
C PRO A 202 -7.98 5.92 -6.36
N TRP A 203 -8.69 6.55 -5.44
CA TRP A 203 -8.18 7.63 -4.60
C TRP A 203 -7.12 7.19 -3.58
N TRP A 204 -6.87 5.88 -3.48
CA TRP A 204 -5.71 5.36 -2.78
C TRP A 204 -4.47 5.29 -3.67
N ILE A 205 -4.64 5.31 -5.00
CA ILE A 205 -3.56 5.39 -5.98
C ILE A 205 -3.07 6.84 -6.14
N GLU A 206 -4.01 7.81 -6.18
CA GLU A 206 -3.73 9.22 -6.49
C GLU A 206 -2.54 9.82 -5.69
N PRO A 207 -2.45 9.70 -4.36
CA PRO A 207 -1.35 10.30 -3.61
C PRO A 207 0.00 9.61 -3.84
N LEU A 208 0.04 8.50 -4.56
CA LEU A 208 1.23 7.69 -4.84
C LEU A 208 1.72 7.82 -6.30
N VAL A 209 1.22 8.81 -7.02
CA VAL A 209 1.64 9.14 -8.38
C VAL A 209 2.08 10.59 -8.50
N ASP A 210 2.97 10.85 -9.45
CA ASP A 210 3.32 12.19 -9.93
C ASP A 210 2.52 12.52 -11.18
N MET A 211 1.91 13.71 -11.22
CA MET A 211 1.15 14.17 -12.37
C MET A 211 2.08 14.91 -13.33
N LYS A 212 2.42 14.27 -14.44
CA LYS A 212 3.33 14.80 -15.47
C LYS A 212 2.54 15.41 -16.62
N THR A 213 2.67 16.71 -16.80
CA THR A 213 2.03 17.42 -17.93
C THR A 213 3.01 17.56 -19.08
N ILE A 214 2.60 17.08 -20.26
CA ILE A 214 3.39 17.05 -21.48
C ILE A 214 2.81 18.06 -22.48
N TRP A 215 3.68 18.93 -23.00
CA TRP A 215 3.39 19.88 -24.07
C TRP A 215 4.01 19.35 -25.37
N HIS A 216 3.19 18.81 -26.24
CA HIS A 216 3.64 18.28 -27.52
C HIS A 216 3.24 19.23 -28.65
N PRO A 217 4.20 19.77 -29.46
CA PRO A 217 3.85 20.60 -30.64
C PRO A 217 2.96 19.82 -31.59
N SER A 218 1.80 20.38 -31.95
CA SER A 218 0.84 19.76 -32.85
C SER A 218 0.75 20.56 -34.15
N GLY A 219 1.66 20.37 -35.03
CA GLY A 219 1.63 20.92 -36.39
C GLY A 219 2.70 21.97 -36.65
N ALA A 220 3.16 21.93 -37.86
CA ALA A 220 3.84 23.03 -38.58
C ALA A 220 2.83 23.76 -39.41
#